data_7e7e1f92e594581da3c311efd0051cbb
#
_entry.id   7e7e1f92e594581da3c311efd0051cbb
#
_cell.length_a   1.000
_cell.length_b   1.000
_cell.length_c   1.000
_cell.angle_alpha   90.00
_cell.angle_beta   90.00
_cell.angle_gamma   90.00
#
_symmetry.space_group_name_H-M   'P 1'
#
loop_
_entity.id
_entity.type
_entity.pdbx_description
1 polymer ?
#
loop_
_entity_poly.entity_id
_entity_poly.type
_entity_poly.pdbx_seq_one_letter_code
_entity_poly.pdbx_strand_id
1 'polypeptide(L)'
;MPSLNLDSLIKILNRKLLDSKKRPLNPAEIIILRGIWQYQTYNQIALEEGYSPGYFTNVVAPELYKRLSHLIGKRVTKKNCRALLESYGAGETIPEKKPIRKKVVETPQDINSQGHNLPPYPSGSISLDSPYYIKRSPFEEQAYEEIKKPGALVRIKAPQEMGKTSLLLRIINYATSQGYRTVSLNLQQMDQAILTDLNRFLRWLCANVTHQLKLEPRLDDYWDEDIGGKISCTLYFQDYLLEEINEPFILALDEVNQIFEYPHVAKDVLPLLRSWHEEGKRLPSCEKLRLILVHSTEIYVPLQLKQSPFNVGLPIQLDSFNLEQVKNLAKCYGVDWQHEEEIKQLMDLVGGHPALVNIALYHLRFRKMSLTEILEKASTTNGIYQHHLQRHWANLEEQPELVQALNSVMSTTQPVKLEHVITYKLSSMGLIKQLGDKVVPACELYRQSFLR
;
A
#
# COMPACT_ATOMS: atom_id res chain seq x y z
N MET A 1 -3.63 -43.18 -9.25
CA MET A 1 -4.29 -42.78 -10.51
C MET A 1 -3.28 -42.00 -11.32
N PRO A 2 -3.14 -42.18 -12.64
CA PRO A 2 -2.19 -41.41 -13.42
C PRO A 2 -2.61 -39.94 -13.40
N SER A 3 -1.69 -39.05 -13.01
CA SER A 3 -1.88 -37.59 -13.04
C SER A 3 -2.24 -37.17 -14.47
N LEU A 4 -3.38 -36.50 -14.65
CA LEU A 4 -3.73 -35.94 -15.95
C LEU A 4 -2.58 -35.06 -16.45
N ASN A 5 -2.09 -35.33 -17.64
CA ASN A 5 -1.08 -34.52 -18.29
C ASN A 5 -1.66 -33.11 -18.54
N LEU A 6 -0.90 -32.07 -18.28
CA LEU A 6 -1.32 -30.66 -18.42
C LEU A 6 -1.88 -30.36 -19.81
N ASP A 7 -1.31 -30.90 -20.87
CA ASP A 7 -1.78 -30.70 -22.24
C ASP A 7 -3.17 -31.31 -22.47
N SER A 8 -3.49 -32.43 -21.82
CA SER A 8 -4.83 -33.01 -21.83
C SER A 8 -5.81 -32.14 -21.09
N LEU A 9 -5.40 -31.58 -19.97
CA LEU A 9 -6.21 -30.64 -19.18
C LEU A 9 -6.51 -29.34 -19.94
N ILE A 10 -5.52 -28.78 -20.64
CA ILE A 10 -5.71 -27.59 -21.50
C ILE A 10 -6.73 -27.86 -22.60
N LYS A 11 -6.70 -29.06 -23.22
CA LYS A 11 -7.70 -29.45 -24.22
C LYS A 11 -9.12 -29.53 -23.62
N ILE A 12 -9.26 -30.10 -22.42
CA ILE A 12 -10.54 -30.15 -21.70
C ILE A 12 -11.06 -28.75 -21.39
N LEU A 13 -10.19 -27.86 -20.88
CA LEU A 13 -10.54 -26.47 -20.56
C LEU A 13 -10.99 -25.70 -21.80
N ASN A 14 -10.25 -25.82 -22.91
CA ASN A 14 -10.59 -25.15 -24.16
C ASN A 14 -11.95 -25.62 -24.70
N ARG A 15 -12.22 -26.93 -24.65
CA ARG A 15 -13.53 -27.48 -25.05
C ARG A 15 -14.66 -26.91 -24.19
N LYS A 16 -14.49 -26.91 -22.87
CA LYS A 16 -15.49 -26.38 -21.93
C LYS A 16 -15.71 -24.87 -22.06
N LEU A 17 -14.67 -24.11 -22.37
CA LEU A 17 -14.78 -22.68 -22.65
C LEU A 17 -15.57 -22.43 -23.93
N LEU A 18 -15.33 -23.21 -24.99
CA LEU A 18 -16.08 -23.13 -26.24
C LEU A 18 -17.56 -23.52 -26.05
N ASP A 19 -17.83 -24.59 -25.31
CA ASP A 19 -19.21 -25.02 -24.95
C ASP A 19 -19.96 -23.91 -24.20
N SER A 20 -19.24 -23.08 -23.43
CA SER A 20 -19.78 -21.92 -22.71
C SER A 20 -19.81 -20.62 -23.55
N LYS A 21 -19.63 -20.70 -24.86
CA LYS A 21 -19.55 -19.55 -25.79
C LYS A 21 -18.46 -18.54 -25.43
N LYS A 22 -17.35 -18.98 -24.82
CA LYS A 22 -16.21 -18.17 -24.46
C LYS A 22 -15.00 -18.52 -25.35
N ARG A 23 -14.11 -17.55 -25.59
CA ARG A 23 -12.89 -17.80 -26.34
C ARG A 23 -12.01 -18.90 -25.66
N PRO A 24 -11.27 -19.71 -26.43
CA PRO A 24 -10.28 -20.63 -25.85
C PRO A 24 -9.16 -19.87 -25.12
N LEU A 25 -8.32 -20.61 -24.41
CA LEU A 25 -7.12 -20.05 -23.77
C LEU A 25 -6.16 -19.52 -24.84
N ASN A 26 -5.63 -18.32 -24.63
CA ASN A 26 -4.62 -17.73 -25.51
C ASN A 26 -3.20 -18.24 -25.15
N PRO A 27 -2.19 -18.01 -26.00
CA PRO A 27 -0.82 -18.47 -25.73
C PRO A 27 -0.27 -18.01 -24.38
N ALA A 28 -0.48 -16.75 -23.98
CA ALA A 28 0.00 -16.22 -22.73
C ALA A 28 -0.68 -16.87 -21.51
N GLU A 29 -1.97 -17.19 -21.60
CA GLU A 29 -2.70 -17.92 -20.55
C GLU A 29 -2.19 -19.37 -20.42
N ILE A 30 -1.85 -20.01 -21.54
CA ILE A 30 -1.25 -21.36 -21.56
C ILE A 30 0.14 -21.35 -20.92
N ILE A 31 0.95 -20.35 -21.24
CA ILE A 31 2.28 -20.16 -20.66
C ILE A 31 2.18 -20.05 -19.12
N ILE A 32 1.26 -19.25 -18.61
CA ILE A 32 1.03 -19.16 -17.14
C ILE A 32 0.65 -20.51 -16.54
N LEU A 33 -0.23 -21.28 -17.18
CA LEU A 33 -0.61 -22.58 -16.67
C LEU A 33 0.58 -23.56 -16.65
N ARG A 34 1.44 -23.54 -17.68
CA ARG A 34 2.67 -24.34 -17.70
C ARG A 34 3.63 -23.97 -16.58
N GLY A 35 3.86 -22.67 -16.37
CA GLY A 35 4.70 -22.19 -15.29
C GLY A 35 4.16 -22.56 -13.90
N ILE A 36 2.83 -22.51 -13.68
CA ILE A 36 2.20 -22.96 -12.43
C ILE A 36 2.45 -24.47 -12.19
N TRP A 37 2.38 -25.28 -13.23
CA TRP A 37 2.69 -26.74 -13.14
C TRP A 37 4.14 -27.00 -12.78
N GLN A 38 5.06 -26.12 -13.19
CA GLN A 38 6.49 -26.17 -12.90
C GLN A 38 6.87 -25.41 -11.61
N TYR A 39 5.89 -24.93 -10.84
CA TYR A 39 6.10 -24.15 -9.61
C TYR A 39 6.88 -22.85 -9.80
N GLN A 40 6.88 -22.29 -11.00
CA GLN A 40 7.58 -21.05 -11.34
C GLN A 40 6.86 -19.80 -10.81
N THR A 41 7.63 -18.75 -10.55
CA THR A 41 7.11 -17.41 -10.30
C THR A 41 6.79 -16.73 -11.63
N TYR A 42 5.92 -15.69 -11.62
CA TYR A 42 5.65 -14.93 -12.85
C TYR A 42 6.90 -14.26 -13.43
N ASN A 43 7.84 -13.86 -12.58
CA ASN A 43 9.12 -13.31 -13.02
C ASN A 43 9.97 -14.34 -13.78
N GLN A 44 10.02 -15.57 -13.30
CA GLN A 44 10.72 -16.67 -13.98
C GLN A 44 10.07 -16.99 -15.32
N ILE A 45 8.73 -17.12 -15.35
CA ILE A 45 7.96 -17.36 -16.58
C ILE A 45 8.21 -16.24 -17.60
N ALA A 46 8.20 -14.99 -17.14
CA ALA A 46 8.41 -13.83 -18.03
C ALA A 46 9.81 -13.81 -18.62
N LEU A 47 10.85 -14.11 -17.81
CA LEU A 47 12.23 -14.17 -18.29
C LEU A 47 12.45 -15.26 -19.34
N GLU A 48 11.87 -16.44 -19.12
CA GLU A 48 12.01 -17.58 -20.04
C GLU A 48 11.30 -17.37 -21.37
N GLU A 49 10.15 -16.71 -21.35
CA GLU A 49 9.26 -16.55 -22.50
C GLU A 49 9.36 -15.17 -23.18
N GLY A 50 10.29 -14.30 -22.70
CA GLY A 50 10.56 -12.99 -23.31
C GLY A 50 9.46 -11.94 -23.10
N TYR A 51 8.69 -12.06 -22.00
CA TYR A 51 7.65 -11.10 -21.62
C TYR A 51 8.11 -10.24 -20.44
N SER A 52 7.44 -9.09 -20.23
CA SER A 52 7.64 -8.31 -19.00
C SER A 52 6.96 -8.99 -17.81
N PRO A 53 7.59 -9.03 -16.62
CA PRO A 53 6.99 -9.63 -15.42
C PRO A 53 5.62 -9.03 -15.06
N GLY A 54 5.45 -7.72 -15.24
CA GLY A 54 4.21 -7.01 -15.00
C GLY A 54 3.06 -7.45 -15.91
N TYR A 55 3.34 -7.87 -17.14
CA TYR A 55 2.33 -8.34 -18.08
C TYR A 55 1.61 -9.59 -17.57
N PHE A 56 2.35 -10.58 -17.07
CA PHE A 56 1.72 -11.78 -16.50
C PHE A 56 1.00 -11.50 -15.17
N THR A 57 1.59 -10.71 -14.29
CA THR A 57 1.03 -10.45 -12.96
C THR A 57 -0.24 -9.61 -13.03
N ASN A 58 -0.24 -8.55 -13.85
CA ASN A 58 -1.27 -7.51 -13.80
C ASN A 58 -2.34 -7.66 -14.90
N VAL A 59 -2.01 -8.33 -16.01
CA VAL A 59 -2.92 -8.44 -17.16
C VAL A 59 -3.40 -9.87 -17.37
N VAL A 60 -2.50 -10.82 -17.60
CA VAL A 60 -2.89 -12.17 -18.04
C VAL A 60 -3.43 -13.01 -16.89
N ALA A 61 -2.76 -13.06 -15.74
CA ALA A 61 -3.16 -13.91 -14.62
C ALA A 61 -4.51 -13.53 -14.00
N PRO A 62 -4.83 -12.24 -13.75
CA PRO A 62 -6.14 -11.86 -13.25
C PRO A 62 -7.29 -12.27 -14.17
N GLU A 63 -7.12 -12.04 -15.47
CA GLU A 63 -8.12 -12.42 -16.48
C GLU A 63 -8.28 -13.94 -16.55
N LEU A 64 -7.18 -14.69 -16.61
CA LEU A 64 -7.18 -16.15 -16.60
C LEU A 64 -7.91 -16.70 -15.38
N TYR A 65 -7.57 -16.26 -14.17
CA TYR A 65 -8.22 -16.76 -12.95
C TYR A 65 -9.69 -16.40 -12.87
N LYS A 66 -10.08 -15.22 -13.33
CA LYS A 66 -11.49 -14.82 -13.42
C LYS A 66 -12.26 -15.77 -14.34
N ARG A 67 -11.72 -16.07 -15.51
CA ARG A 67 -12.33 -16.98 -16.49
C ARG A 67 -12.43 -18.42 -15.96
N LEU A 68 -11.34 -18.92 -15.35
CA LEU A 68 -11.32 -20.26 -14.75
C LEU A 68 -12.26 -20.35 -13.54
N SER A 69 -12.38 -19.29 -12.73
CA SER A 69 -13.33 -19.25 -11.61
C SER A 69 -14.78 -19.37 -12.08
N HIS A 70 -15.12 -18.68 -13.18
CA HIS A 70 -16.45 -18.81 -13.79
C HIS A 70 -16.71 -20.20 -14.38
N LEU A 71 -15.68 -20.83 -14.94
CA LEU A 71 -15.81 -22.16 -15.53
C LEU A 71 -16.00 -23.26 -14.47
N ILE A 72 -15.26 -23.14 -13.36
CA ILE A 72 -15.22 -24.16 -12.29
C ILE A 72 -16.29 -23.91 -11.23
N GLY A 73 -16.89 -22.70 -11.18
CA GLY A 73 -17.83 -22.30 -10.14
C GLY A 73 -17.20 -22.02 -8.76
N LYS A 74 -15.86 -21.95 -8.67
CA LYS A 74 -15.09 -21.65 -7.45
C LYS A 74 -13.99 -20.64 -7.74
N ARG A 75 -13.63 -19.85 -6.73
CA ARG A 75 -12.55 -18.86 -6.86
C ARG A 75 -11.20 -19.55 -7.11
N VAL A 76 -10.64 -19.32 -8.30
CA VAL A 76 -9.31 -19.79 -8.69
C VAL A 76 -8.28 -18.70 -8.37
N THR A 77 -7.16 -19.10 -7.81
CA THR A 77 -5.99 -18.26 -7.50
C THR A 77 -4.72 -19.02 -7.87
N LYS A 78 -3.57 -18.36 -7.94
CA LYS A 78 -2.29 -19.04 -8.21
C LYS A 78 -2.06 -20.24 -7.27
N LYS A 79 -2.41 -20.09 -5.98
CA LYS A 79 -2.16 -21.13 -4.96
C LYS A 79 -3.02 -22.39 -5.13
N ASN A 80 -4.25 -22.25 -5.59
CA ASN A 80 -5.20 -23.37 -5.71
C ASN A 80 -5.50 -23.79 -7.15
N CYS A 81 -4.94 -23.10 -8.13
CA CYS A 81 -5.20 -23.31 -9.56
C CYS A 81 -4.96 -24.76 -9.96
N ARG A 82 -3.79 -25.31 -9.66
CA ARG A 82 -3.43 -26.68 -10.02
C ARG A 82 -4.38 -27.70 -9.41
N ALA A 83 -4.60 -27.64 -8.10
CA ALA A 83 -5.48 -28.59 -7.39
C ALA A 83 -6.93 -28.53 -7.88
N LEU A 84 -7.47 -27.33 -8.13
CA LEU A 84 -8.83 -27.18 -8.65
C LEU A 84 -8.96 -27.65 -10.08
N LEU A 85 -7.97 -27.43 -10.92
CA LEU A 85 -7.99 -27.87 -12.32
C LEU A 85 -7.80 -29.38 -12.45
N GLU A 86 -6.95 -29.99 -11.64
CA GLU A 86 -6.77 -31.45 -11.58
C GLU A 86 -8.08 -32.15 -11.14
N SER A 87 -8.74 -31.64 -10.10
CA SER A 87 -10.04 -32.14 -9.63
C SER A 87 -11.15 -31.96 -10.67
N TYR A 88 -11.19 -30.79 -11.33
CA TYR A 88 -12.14 -30.50 -12.40
C TYR A 88 -11.95 -31.39 -13.64
N GLY A 89 -10.70 -31.67 -14.00
CA GLY A 89 -10.35 -32.55 -15.12
C GLY A 89 -10.64 -34.02 -14.85
N ALA A 90 -10.61 -34.45 -13.58
CA ALA A 90 -10.93 -35.82 -13.16
C ALA A 90 -12.44 -36.14 -13.14
N GLY A 91 -13.30 -35.14 -13.38
CA GLY A 91 -14.76 -35.32 -13.38
C GLY A 91 -15.37 -35.50 -11.99
N GLU A 92 -14.68 -35.21 -10.91
CA GLU A 92 -15.20 -35.24 -9.56
C GLU A 92 -16.21 -34.10 -9.33
N THR A 93 -17.46 -34.42 -9.09
CA THR A 93 -18.49 -33.49 -8.65
C THR A 93 -18.16 -33.02 -7.23
N ILE A 94 -17.77 -31.76 -7.11
CA ILE A 94 -17.43 -31.14 -5.81
C ILE A 94 -18.76 -30.74 -5.14
N PRO A 95 -19.09 -31.23 -3.91
CA PRO A 95 -20.36 -30.93 -3.25
C PRO A 95 -20.54 -29.45 -2.96
N GLU A 96 -21.69 -28.90 -3.33
CA GLU A 96 -22.13 -27.56 -2.96
C GLU A 96 -22.27 -27.42 -1.44
N LYS A 97 -21.49 -26.56 -0.82
CA LYS A 97 -21.75 -26.13 0.57
C LYS A 97 -22.81 -25.04 0.58
N LYS A 98 -23.98 -25.36 1.13
CA LYS A 98 -25.08 -24.42 1.45
C LYS A 98 -24.59 -23.32 2.41
N PRO A 99 -25.16 -22.10 2.37
CA PRO A 99 -24.75 -20.99 3.21
C PRO A 99 -25.10 -21.25 4.67
N ILE A 100 -24.12 -21.21 5.54
CA ILE A 100 -24.29 -21.34 6.98
C ILE A 100 -24.62 -19.95 7.56
N ARG A 101 -25.79 -19.86 8.18
CA ARG A 101 -26.27 -18.75 9.01
C ARG A 101 -25.31 -18.53 10.18
N LYS A 102 -25.00 -17.26 10.45
CA LYS A 102 -24.27 -16.83 11.65
C LYS A 102 -24.97 -17.29 12.92
N LYS A 103 -24.28 -18.03 13.77
CA LYS A 103 -24.56 -18.15 15.19
C LYS A 103 -23.34 -17.72 15.97
N VAL A 104 -23.58 -16.77 16.85
CA VAL A 104 -22.68 -16.32 17.92
C VAL A 104 -22.58 -17.42 18.96
N VAL A 105 -21.39 -17.78 19.40
CA VAL A 105 -21.10 -18.41 20.73
C VAL A 105 -19.60 -18.31 21.00
N GLU A 106 -19.19 -17.55 21.95
CA GLU A 106 -18.59 -17.78 23.27
C GLU A 106 -17.36 -18.69 23.38
N THR A 107 -16.28 -18.03 23.83
CA THR A 107 -15.18 -18.40 24.73
C THR A 107 -14.31 -19.66 24.54
N PRO A 108 -13.10 -19.62 25.06
CA PRO A 108 -11.97 -20.35 24.50
C PRO A 108 -11.72 -21.67 25.21
N GLN A 109 -11.46 -22.73 24.48
CA GLN A 109 -10.81 -23.92 25.01
C GLN A 109 -9.78 -24.51 24.04
N ASP A 110 -8.59 -24.67 24.58
CA ASP A 110 -7.54 -25.60 24.21
C ASP A 110 -7.15 -25.78 22.75
N ILE A 111 -6.08 -25.07 22.41
CA ILE A 111 -5.27 -25.33 21.22
C ILE A 111 -4.16 -26.32 21.59
N ASN A 112 -4.38 -27.58 21.28
CA ASN A 112 -3.28 -28.50 21.03
C ASN A 112 -3.60 -29.35 19.79
N SER A 113 -2.69 -29.25 18.83
CA SER A 113 -2.42 -30.12 17.68
C SER A 113 -2.79 -29.62 16.29
N GLN A 114 -1.74 -29.42 15.52
CA GLN A 114 -1.49 -29.72 14.10
C GLN A 114 -1.59 -28.60 13.07
N GLY A 115 -0.47 -28.36 12.44
CA GLY A 115 -0.34 -27.59 11.19
C GLY A 115 -0.10 -26.11 11.42
N HIS A 116 1.10 -25.73 11.78
CA HIS A 116 1.51 -24.30 11.93
C HIS A 116 1.41 -23.57 10.59
N ASN A 117 0.21 -23.10 10.24
CA ASN A 117 0.09 -21.98 9.32
C ASN A 117 0.58 -20.73 10.05
N LEU A 118 1.89 -20.46 9.97
CA LEU A 118 2.44 -19.19 10.44
C LEU A 118 1.65 -18.05 9.80
N PRO A 119 1.29 -17.01 10.57
CA PRO A 119 0.68 -15.82 9.97
C PRO A 119 1.64 -15.22 8.93
N PRO A 120 1.11 -14.48 7.95
CA PRO A 120 1.97 -13.85 6.96
C PRO A 120 3.00 -12.94 7.64
N TYR A 121 4.22 -12.93 7.07
CA TYR A 121 5.27 -12.03 7.55
C TYR A 121 4.79 -10.58 7.54
N PRO A 122 5.05 -9.77 8.58
CA PRO A 122 4.56 -8.41 8.68
C PRO A 122 5.26 -7.50 7.65
N SER A 123 4.65 -7.38 6.49
CA SER A 123 5.11 -6.53 5.39
C SER A 123 3.94 -5.80 4.75
N GLY A 124 4.15 -4.56 4.33
CA GLY A 124 3.13 -3.74 3.68
C GLY A 124 2.01 -3.24 4.61
N SER A 125 0.86 -2.90 4.03
CA SER A 125 -0.28 -2.38 4.79
C SER A 125 -1.01 -3.48 5.57
N ILE A 126 -1.48 -3.12 6.76
CA ILE A 126 -2.27 -4.01 7.63
C ILE A 126 -3.71 -4.10 7.09
N SER A 127 -4.16 -5.31 6.75
CA SER A 127 -5.53 -5.56 6.27
C SER A 127 -6.60 -5.17 7.31
N LEU A 128 -7.83 -4.94 6.85
CA LEU A 128 -8.94 -4.52 7.72
C LEU A 128 -9.25 -5.54 8.83
N ASP A 129 -9.18 -6.82 8.50
CA ASP A 129 -9.51 -7.94 9.40
C ASP A 129 -8.31 -8.38 10.27
N SER A 130 -7.16 -7.71 10.14
CA SER A 130 -5.96 -8.10 10.88
C SER A 130 -6.06 -7.71 12.35
N PRO A 131 -5.78 -8.62 13.29
CA PRO A 131 -5.72 -8.30 14.72
C PRO A 131 -4.53 -7.43 15.10
N TYR A 132 -3.55 -7.28 14.19
CA TYR A 132 -2.30 -6.56 14.44
C TYR A 132 -2.36 -5.07 14.10
N TYR A 133 -3.53 -4.55 13.79
CA TYR A 133 -3.69 -3.10 13.61
C TYR A 133 -3.86 -2.43 14.97
N ILE A 134 -2.99 -1.47 15.23
CA ILE A 134 -3.10 -0.60 16.42
C ILE A 134 -3.71 0.73 16.00
N LYS A 135 -4.82 1.05 16.63
CA LYS A 135 -5.55 2.31 16.39
C LYS A 135 -4.64 3.52 16.65
N ARG A 136 -4.74 4.50 15.77
CA ARG A 136 -3.92 5.72 15.79
C ARG A 136 -4.72 6.93 16.29
N SER A 137 -5.49 6.72 17.38
CA SER A 137 -6.25 7.82 17.98
C SER A 137 -5.34 9.01 18.31
N PRO A 138 -5.76 10.27 18.02
CA PRO A 138 -7.10 10.65 17.56
C PRO A 138 -7.24 10.74 16.02
N PHE A 139 -6.30 10.23 15.23
CA PHE A 139 -6.20 10.49 13.80
C PHE A 139 -7.34 9.85 12.99
N GLU A 140 -7.79 8.64 13.36
CA GLU A 140 -8.94 8.02 12.69
C GLU A 140 -10.19 8.87 12.87
N GLU A 141 -10.48 9.28 14.10
CA GLU A 141 -11.66 10.07 14.44
C GLU A 141 -11.62 11.42 13.75
N GLN A 142 -10.48 12.10 13.74
CA GLN A 142 -10.31 13.37 13.04
C GLN A 142 -10.55 13.22 11.52
N ALA A 143 -10.02 12.17 10.92
CA ALA A 143 -10.22 11.89 9.50
C ALA A 143 -11.69 11.60 9.19
N TYR A 144 -12.35 10.77 10.03
CA TYR A 144 -13.77 10.42 9.86
C TYR A 144 -14.69 11.66 9.96
N GLU A 145 -14.39 12.59 10.87
CA GLU A 145 -15.14 13.84 10.96
C GLU A 145 -14.84 14.79 9.81
N GLU A 146 -13.59 14.86 9.34
CA GLU A 146 -13.22 15.75 8.24
C GLU A 146 -13.89 15.34 6.93
N ILE A 147 -13.89 14.05 6.58
CA ILE A 147 -14.48 13.60 5.31
C ILE A 147 -16.00 13.77 5.21
N LYS A 148 -16.69 14.08 6.31
CA LYS A 148 -18.11 14.43 6.30
C LYS A 148 -18.35 15.81 5.68
N LYS A 149 -17.35 16.69 5.72
CA LYS A 149 -17.50 18.06 5.22
C LYS A 149 -17.41 18.09 3.70
N PRO A 150 -18.24 18.90 3.02
CA PRO A 150 -18.12 19.15 1.59
C PRO A 150 -16.72 19.65 1.21
N GLY A 151 -16.17 19.17 0.09
CA GLY A 151 -14.86 19.59 -0.37
C GLY A 151 -13.70 19.26 0.57
N ALA A 152 -13.85 18.33 1.51
CA ALA A 152 -12.80 18.00 2.49
C ALA A 152 -11.50 17.57 1.82
N LEU A 153 -10.39 17.91 2.47
CA LEU A 153 -9.04 17.43 2.12
C LEU A 153 -8.34 16.90 3.37
N VAL A 154 -8.02 15.62 3.38
CA VAL A 154 -7.20 14.97 4.41
C VAL A 154 -5.83 14.68 3.83
N ARG A 155 -4.78 15.04 4.57
CA ARG A 155 -3.38 14.81 4.17
C ARG A 155 -2.69 13.92 5.20
N ILE A 156 -2.28 12.73 4.80
CA ILE A 156 -1.59 11.77 5.66
C ILE A 156 -0.12 11.78 5.30
N LYS A 157 0.71 12.16 6.25
CA LYS A 157 2.15 12.30 6.11
C LYS A 157 2.88 11.47 7.16
N ALA A 158 3.87 10.71 6.76
CA ALA A 158 4.85 10.06 7.64
C ALA A 158 6.00 9.47 6.80
N PRO A 159 7.15 9.15 7.39
CA PRO A 159 8.16 8.31 6.76
C PRO A 159 7.60 6.98 6.24
N GLN A 160 8.40 6.23 5.48
CA GLN A 160 7.98 4.91 5.00
C GLN A 160 7.65 3.96 6.17
N GLU A 161 6.75 3.00 5.91
CA GLU A 161 6.38 1.93 6.86
C GLU A 161 5.80 2.39 8.21
N MET A 162 5.38 3.66 8.31
CA MET A 162 4.73 4.20 9.52
C MET A 162 3.21 3.91 9.60
N GLY A 163 2.65 3.20 8.62
CA GLY A 163 1.25 2.78 8.63
C GLY A 163 0.28 3.72 7.88
N LYS A 164 0.76 4.61 7.03
CA LYS A 164 -0.07 5.55 6.22
C LYS A 164 -1.17 4.85 5.43
N THR A 165 -0.80 3.87 4.61
CA THR A 165 -1.75 3.10 3.79
C THR A 165 -2.71 2.28 4.66
N SER A 166 -2.26 1.79 5.83
CA SER A 166 -3.14 1.09 6.78
C SER A 166 -4.22 2.01 7.35
N LEU A 167 -3.89 3.27 7.66
CA LEU A 167 -4.86 4.29 8.07
C LEU A 167 -5.79 4.64 6.91
N LEU A 168 -5.26 4.85 5.70
CA LEU A 168 -6.05 5.13 4.51
C LEU A 168 -7.12 4.05 4.27
N LEU A 169 -6.75 2.78 4.38
CA LEU A 169 -7.71 1.67 4.22
C LEU A 169 -8.86 1.74 5.23
N ARG A 170 -8.61 2.18 6.47
CA ARG A 170 -9.66 2.34 7.49
C ARG A 170 -10.56 3.52 7.18
N ILE A 171 -10.00 4.63 6.71
CA ILE A 171 -10.80 5.79 6.30
C ILE A 171 -11.70 5.43 5.10
N ILE A 172 -11.17 4.75 4.10
CA ILE A 172 -11.94 4.26 2.94
C ILE A 172 -13.04 3.29 3.37
N ASN A 173 -12.73 2.34 4.25
CA ASN A 173 -13.72 1.38 4.75
C ASN A 173 -14.82 2.07 5.55
N TYR A 174 -14.48 3.03 6.41
CA TYR A 174 -15.45 3.84 7.12
C TYR A 174 -16.35 4.62 6.14
N ALA A 175 -15.77 5.33 5.17
CA ALA A 175 -16.51 6.08 4.17
C ALA A 175 -17.47 5.19 3.37
N THR A 176 -17.00 4.02 2.94
CA THR A 176 -17.83 3.03 2.23
C THR A 176 -18.99 2.55 3.11
N SER A 177 -18.77 2.34 4.41
CA SER A 177 -19.83 1.97 5.37
C SER A 177 -20.87 3.06 5.56
N GLN A 178 -20.50 4.33 5.31
CA GLN A 178 -21.41 5.48 5.32
C GLN A 178 -22.11 5.73 3.96
N GLY A 179 -21.94 4.83 2.99
CA GLY A 179 -22.55 4.95 1.67
C GLY A 179 -21.79 5.83 0.68
N TYR A 180 -20.55 6.24 0.99
CA TYR A 180 -19.75 7.07 0.08
C TYR A 180 -19.20 6.23 -1.09
N ARG A 181 -19.13 6.83 -2.25
CA ARG A 181 -18.36 6.28 -3.36
C ARG A 181 -16.88 6.54 -3.11
N THR A 182 -16.05 5.54 -3.31
CA THR A 182 -14.61 5.66 -3.02
C THR A 182 -13.77 5.13 -4.17
N VAL A 183 -12.74 5.87 -4.54
CA VAL A 183 -11.68 5.47 -5.48
C VAL A 183 -10.34 5.67 -4.78
N SER A 184 -9.50 4.68 -4.86
CA SER A 184 -8.13 4.74 -4.32
C SER A 184 -7.13 4.38 -5.40
N LEU A 185 -6.23 5.31 -5.69
CA LEU A 185 -5.16 5.15 -6.67
C LEU A 185 -3.82 5.22 -5.95
N ASN A 186 -2.98 4.21 -6.19
CA ASN A 186 -1.59 4.21 -5.74
C ASN A 186 -0.71 4.68 -6.91
N LEU A 187 -0.07 5.84 -6.76
CA LEU A 187 0.73 6.43 -7.83
C LEU A 187 2.03 5.66 -8.10
N GLN A 188 2.46 4.79 -7.20
CA GLN A 188 3.58 3.88 -7.41
C GLN A 188 3.31 2.83 -8.52
N GLN A 189 2.04 2.62 -8.87
CA GLN A 189 1.66 1.67 -9.95
C GLN A 189 1.69 2.29 -11.34
N MET A 190 2.05 3.57 -11.46
CA MET A 190 2.10 4.27 -12.73
C MET A 190 3.38 3.95 -13.49
N ASP A 191 3.23 3.80 -14.81
CA ASP A 191 4.39 3.72 -15.71
C ASP A 191 5.15 5.05 -15.72
N GLN A 192 6.46 5.00 -15.78
CA GLN A 192 7.32 6.19 -15.82
C GLN A 192 6.96 7.14 -16.98
N ALA A 193 6.57 6.60 -18.13
CA ALA A 193 6.15 7.38 -19.30
C ALA A 193 4.89 8.24 -19.04
N ILE A 194 4.06 7.90 -18.05
CA ILE A 194 2.90 8.67 -17.64
C ILE A 194 3.33 9.82 -16.74
N LEU A 195 4.27 9.56 -15.82
CA LEU A 195 4.81 10.55 -14.88
C LEU A 195 5.63 11.65 -15.56
N THR A 196 6.12 11.43 -16.79
CA THR A 196 6.89 12.43 -17.55
C THR A 196 6.05 13.38 -18.41
N ASP A 197 4.73 13.19 -18.47
CA ASP A 197 3.82 13.99 -19.30
C ASP A 197 2.55 14.35 -18.52
N LEU A 198 2.30 15.64 -18.32
CA LEU A 198 1.15 16.13 -17.58
C LEU A 198 -0.18 15.67 -18.19
N ASN A 199 -0.30 15.74 -19.50
CA ASN A 199 -1.54 15.40 -20.18
C ASN A 199 -1.85 13.89 -20.04
N ARG A 200 -0.82 13.05 -20.19
CA ARG A 200 -0.93 11.60 -19.96
C ARG A 200 -1.29 11.29 -18.51
N PHE A 201 -0.67 12.00 -17.55
CA PHE A 201 -1.00 11.84 -16.14
C PHE A 201 -2.47 12.14 -15.85
N LEU A 202 -2.98 13.28 -16.35
CA LEU A 202 -4.36 13.71 -16.11
C LEU A 202 -5.37 12.76 -16.79
N ARG A 203 -5.09 12.32 -18.02
CA ARG A 203 -5.91 11.31 -18.71
C ARG A 203 -5.89 9.96 -17.98
N TRP A 204 -4.73 9.53 -17.47
CA TRP A 204 -4.61 8.33 -16.68
C TRP A 204 -5.42 8.43 -15.38
N LEU A 205 -5.38 9.57 -14.69
CA LEU A 205 -6.17 9.83 -13.49
C LEU A 205 -7.67 9.67 -13.78
N CYS A 206 -8.17 10.37 -14.78
CA CYS A 206 -9.57 10.30 -15.20
C CYS A 206 -10.00 8.88 -15.60
N ALA A 207 -9.20 8.19 -16.42
CA ALA A 207 -9.48 6.83 -16.87
C ALA A 207 -9.59 5.83 -15.71
N ASN A 208 -8.65 5.89 -14.76
CA ASN A 208 -8.65 4.98 -13.61
C ASN A 208 -9.80 5.27 -12.64
N VAL A 209 -10.15 6.53 -12.43
CA VAL A 209 -11.33 6.91 -11.63
C VAL A 209 -12.60 6.39 -12.30
N THR A 210 -12.79 6.62 -13.58
CA THR A 210 -13.93 6.12 -14.36
C THR A 210 -14.06 4.59 -14.27
N HIS A 211 -12.94 3.89 -14.45
CA HIS A 211 -12.90 2.42 -14.38
C HIS A 211 -13.28 1.89 -12.99
N GLN A 212 -12.75 2.49 -11.90
CA GLN A 212 -13.08 2.04 -10.53
C GLN A 212 -14.53 2.36 -10.16
N LEU A 213 -15.09 3.46 -10.67
CA LEU A 213 -16.50 3.82 -10.53
C LEU A 213 -17.43 2.95 -11.39
N LYS A 214 -16.87 2.19 -12.34
CA LYS A 214 -17.60 1.38 -13.32
C LYS A 214 -18.51 2.21 -14.23
N LEU A 215 -18.07 3.42 -14.56
CA LEU A 215 -18.72 4.31 -15.50
C LEU A 215 -18.19 4.05 -16.93
N GLU A 216 -18.93 4.56 -17.93
CA GLU A 216 -18.53 4.49 -19.34
C GLU A 216 -17.33 5.43 -19.60
N PRO A 217 -16.28 5.02 -20.32
CA PRO A 217 -15.19 5.92 -20.67
C PRO A 217 -15.65 6.98 -21.69
N ARG A 218 -15.52 8.24 -21.32
CA ARG A 218 -15.88 9.41 -22.17
C ARG A 218 -14.78 10.47 -22.23
N LEU A 219 -13.51 10.03 -22.10
CA LEU A 219 -12.39 10.96 -22.01
C LEU A 219 -12.29 11.88 -23.22
N ASP A 220 -12.50 11.34 -24.41
CA ASP A 220 -12.33 12.09 -25.66
C ASP A 220 -13.46 13.11 -25.88
N ASP A 221 -14.62 12.93 -25.25
CA ASP A 221 -15.74 13.90 -25.31
C ASP A 221 -15.44 15.17 -24.51
N TYR A 222 -14.56 15.09 -23.50
CA TYR A 222 -14.22 16.19 -22.58
C TYR A 222 -12.78 16.72 -22.79
N TRP A 223 -11.99 16.06 -23.62
CA TRP A 223 -10.58 16.44 -23.79
C TRP A 223 -10.41 17.38 -24.96
N ASP A 224 -10.10 18.64 -24.65
CA ASP A 224 -9.88 19.70 -25.62
C ASP A 224 -8.46 20.27 -25.44
N GLU A 225 -7.68 20.25 -26.53
CA GLU A 225 -6.30 20.72 -26.51
C GLU A 225 -6.23 22.25 -26.39
N ASP A 226 -7.25 22.98 -26.88
CA ASP A 226 -7.28 24.43 -26.88
C ASP A 226 -7.47 25.02 -25.47
N ILE A 227 -8.19 24.31 -24.59
CA ILE A 227 -8.38 24.72 -23.19
C ILE A 227 -7.34 24.12 -22.24
N GLY A 228 -6.61 23.10 -22.70
CA GLY A 228 -5.53 22.44 -21.98
C GLY A 228 -5.98 21.36 -20.99
N GLY A 229 -5.07 20.43 -20.72
CA GLY A 229 -5.38 19.21 -19.98
C GLY A 229 -5.90 19.40 -18.55
N LYS A 230 -5.48 20.45 -17.82
CA LYS A 230 -5.98 20.71 -16.46
C LYS A 230 -7.46 21.10 -16.45
N ILE A 231 -7.87 21.92 -17.39
CA ILE A 231 -9.28 22.35 -17.51
C ILE A 231 -10.11 21.17 -18.01
N SER A 232 -9.65 20.45 -19.05
CA SER A 232 -10.31 19.25 -19.55
C SER A 232 -10.52 18.21 -18.44
N CYS A 233 -9.49 17.96 -17.61
CA CYS A 233 -9.58 17.07 -16.45
C CYS A 233 -10.60 17.55 -15.43
N THR A 234 -10.64 18.86 -15.14
CA THR A 234 -11.61 19.44 -14.20
C THR A 234 -13.05 19.33 -14.73
N LEU A 235 -13.29 19.64 -15.98
CA LEU A 235 -14.61 19.49 -16.61
C LEU A 235 -15.04 18.02 -16.64
N TYR A 236 -14.14 17.09 -16.93
CA TYR A 236 -14.43 15.67 -16.85
C TYR A 236 -14.86 15.22 -15.47
N PHE A 237 -14.24 15.74 -14.41
CA PHE A 237 -14.65 15.47 -13.04
C PHE A 237 -16.00 16.13 -12.72
N GLN A 238 -16.18 17.42 -13.03
CA GLN A 238 -17.35 18.20 -12.65
C GLN A 238 -18.60 17.83 -13.44
N ASP A 239 -18.49 17.81 -14.76
CA ASP A 239 -19.63 17.71 -15.67
C ASP A 239 -19.94 16.26 -16.08
N TYR A 240 -19.07 15.30 -15.72
CA TYR A 240 -19.33 13.90 -15.97
C TYR A 240 -19.27 13.07 -14.68
N LEU A 241 -18.10 12.89 -14.06
CA LEU A 241 -17.98 11.96 -12.94
C LEU A 241 -18.86 12.32 -11.76
N LEU A 242 -18.89 13.59 -11.35
CA LEU A 242 -19.68 14.06 -10.21
C LEU A 242 -21.17 14.18 -10.52
N GLU A 243 -21.56 14.34 -11.79
CA GLU A 243 -22.97 14.29 -12.21
C GLU A 243 -23.52 12.85 -12.16
N GLU A 244 -22.71 11.86 -12.57
CA GLU A 244 -23.11 10.43 -12.53
C GLU A 244 -23.14 9.84 -11.11
N ILE A 245 -22.52 10.51 -10.13
CA ILE A 245 -22.47 10.09 -8.73
C ILE A 245 -23.42 10.93 -7.89
N ASN A 246 -24.37 10.30 -7.21
CA ASN A 246 -25.29 11.00 -6.31
C ASN A 246 -24.74 11.11 -4.87
N GLU A 247 -23.91 10.16 -4.45
CA GLU A 247 -23.36 10.08 -3.12
C GLU A 247 -22.10 10.94 -2.97
N PRO A 248 -21.67 11.27 -1.74
CA PRO A 248 -20.35 11.85 -1.52
C PRO A 248 -19.25 10.95 -2.08
N PHE A 249 -18.25 11.54 -2.72
CA PHE A 249 -17.20 10.85 -3.44
C PHE A 249 -15.82 11.13 -2.84
N ILE A 250 -15.09 10.09 -2.49
CA ILE A 250 -13.70 10.18 -2.03
C ILE A 250 -12.76 9.73 -3.14
N LEU A 251 -11.86 10.63 -3.53
CA LEU A 251 -10.68 10.33 -4.32
C LEU A 251 -9.46 10.29 -3.38
N ALA A 252 -8.92 9.10 -3.17
CA ALA A 252 -7.72 8.88 -2.40
C ALA A 252 -6.53 8.65 -3.34
N LEU A 253 -5.48 9.43 -3.18
CA LEU A 253 -4.21 9.28 -3.88
C LEU A 253 -3.14 8.86 -2.88
N ASP A 254 -2.66 7.62 -3.00
CA ASP A 254 -1.56 7.09 -2.20
C ASP A 254 -0.22 7.23 -2.93
N GLU A 255 0.87 7.37 -2.18
CA GLU A 255 2.23 7.58 -2.70
C GLU A 255 2.35 8.82 -3.61
N VAL A 256 1.70 9.93 -3.22
CA VAL A 256 1.74 11.19 -3.99
C VAL A 256 3.17 11.71 -4.18
N ASN A 257 4.11 11.31 -3.31
CA ASN A 257 5.53 11.63 -3.48
C ASN A 257 6.14 11.14 -4.80
N GLN A 258 5.53 10.18 -5.50
CA GLN A 258 5.99 9.73 -6.80
C GLN A 258 6.04 10.87 -7.83
N ILE A 259 5.12 11.83 -7.77
CA ILE A 259 5.15 12.98 -8.69
C ILE A 259 6.21 14.03 -8.31
N PHE A 260 6.79 13.96 -7.11
CA PHE A 260 7.79 14.94 -6.67
C PHE A 260 9.11 14.85 -7.44
N GLU A 261 9.42 13.67 -7.98
CA GLU A 261 10.56 13.44 -8.87
C GLU A 261 10.35 14.06 -10.27
N TYR A 262 9.12 14.47 -10.57
CA TYR A 262 8.73 15.09 -11.85
C TYR A 262 8.19 16.51 -11.62
N PRO A 263 9.08 17.52 -11.39
CA PRO A 263 8.68 18.88 -11.00
C PRO A 263 7.72 19.55 -11.99
N HIS A 264 7.82 19.25 -13.28
CA HIS A 264 6.93 19.78 -14.31
C HIS A 264 5.50 19.25 -14.18
N VAL A 265 5.30 18.00 -13.75
CA VAL A 265 3.98 17.44 -13.46
C VAL A 265 3.49 17.90 -12.09
N ALA A 266 4.35 17.86 -11.07
CA ALA A 266 4.01 18.25 -9.71
C ALA A 266 3.52 19.71 -9.61
N LYS A 267 4.16 20.64 -10.35
CA LYS A 267 3.79 22.07 -10.37
C LYS A 267 2.40 22.34 -10.90
N ASP A 268 1.83 21.45 -11.70
CA ASP A 268 0.50 21.59 -12.26
C ASP A 268 -0.55 20.75 -11.53
N VAL A 269 -0.23 19.52 -11.16
CA VAL A 269 -1.14 18.58 -10.49
C VAL A 269 -1.46 19.03 -9.05
N LEU A 270 -0.45 19.46 -8.29
CA LEU A 270 -0.68 19.85 -6.89
C LEU A 270 -1.57 21.09 -6.75
N PRO A 271 -1.38 22.16 -7.51
CA PRO A 271 -2.32 23.28 -7.55
C PRO A 271 -3.72 22.88 -8.02
N LEU A 272 -3.83 21.94 -8.98
CA LEU A 272 -5.13 21.44 -9.45
C LEU A 272 -5.91 20.77 -8.32
N LEU A 273 -5.26 19.87 -7.56
CA LEU A 273 -5.90 19.22 -6.40
C LEU A 273 -6.29 20.23 -5.31
N ARG A 274 -5.50 21.28 -5.14
CA ARG A 274 -5.86 22.38 -4.25
C ARG A 274 -7.08 23.13 -4.73
N SER A 275 -7.17 23.47 -6.03
CA SER A 275 -8.35 24.18 -6.57
C SER A 275 -9.62 23.36 -6.38
N TRP A 276 -9.58 22.04 -6.60
CA TRP A 276 -10.73 21.17 -6.37
C TRP A 276 -11.20 21.16 -4.91
N HIS A 277 -10.27 21.20 -3.95
CA HIS A 277 -10.62 21.36 -2.54
C HIS A 277 -11.29 22.69 -2.24
N GLU A 278 -10.77 23.79 -2.82
CA GLU A 278 -11.34 25.14 -2.62
C GLU A 278 -12.70 25.29 -3.33
N GLU A 279 -12.84 24.73 -4.52
CA GLU A 279 -14.09 24.69 -5.29
C GLU A 279 -15.16 23.82 -4.62
N GLY A 280 -14.78 22.68 -4.05
CA GLY A 280 -15.68 21.80 -3.30
C GLY A 280 -16.34 22.45 -2.08
N LYS A 281 -15.82 23.60 -1.61
CA LYS A 281 -16.40 24.40 -0.54
C LYS A 281 -17.34 25.49 -1.04
N ARG A 282 -17.31 25.80 -2.34
CA ARG A 282 -18.01 26.97 -2.92
C ARG A 282 -19.01 26.60 -4.02
N LEU A 283 -18.70 25.56 -4.78
CA LEU A 283 -19.49 25.18 -5.95
C LEU A 283 -20.30 23.91 -5.65
N PRO A 284 -21.63 23.94 -5.80
CA PRO A 284 -22.50 22.78 -5.58
C PRO A 284 -22.08 21.56 -6.43
N SER A 285 -21.60 21.79 -7.67
CA SER A 285 -21.11 20.70 -8.54
C SER A 285 -19.92 19.95 -7.99
N CYS A 286 -19.10 20.60 -7.15
CA CYS A 286 -17.87 20.03 -6.58
C CYS A 286 -18.02 19.59 -5.12
N GLU A 287 -19.13 19.92 -4.45
CA GLU A 287 -19.31 19.67 -3.01
C GLU A 287 -19.28 18.17 -2.65
N LYS A 288 -19.58 17.29 -3.63
CA LYS A 288 -19.51 15.83 -3.45
C LYS A 288 -18.06 15.32 -3.36
N LEU A 289 -17.07 16.02 -3.90
CA LEU A 289 -15.69 15.58 -3.94
C LEU A 289 -15.00 15.79 -2.59
N ARG A 290 -14.31 14.75 -2.11
CA ARG A 290 -13.37 14.77 -0.98
C ARG A 290 -12.05 14.19 -1.44
N LEU A 291 -10.97 14.78 -0.98
CA LEU A 291 -9.62 14.34 -1.34
C LEU A 291 -8.90 13.76 -0.13
N ILE A 292 -8.21 12.65 -0.32
CA ILE A 292 -7.25 12.11 0.64
C ILE A 292 -5.91 11.98 -0.06
N LEU A 293 -4.90 12.71 0.40
CA LEU A 293 -3.55 12.68 -0.14
C LEU A 293 -2.62 12.01 0.87
N VAL A 294 -1.97 10.93 0.45
CA VAL A 294 -1.03 10.17 1.28
C VAL A 294 0.35 10.27 0.66
N HIS A 295 1.33 10.70 1.43
CA HIS A 295 2.69 10.84 0.95
C HIS A 295 3.73 10.52 2.03
N SER A 296 4.83 9.94 1.64
CA SER A 296 6.06 9.92 2.39
C SER A 296 6.80 11.24 2.15
N THR A 297 7.70 11.59 3.06
CA THR A 297 8.32 12.91 3.05
C THR A 297 9.76 12.88 2.55
N GLU A 298 10.11 11.83 1.81
CA GLU A 298 11.51 11.55 1.46
C GLU A 298 12.11 12.47 0.40
N ILE A 299 11.28 13.27 -0.29
CA ILE A 299 11.76 14.15 -1.36
C ILE A 299 11.30 15.58 -1.12
N TYR A 300 12.25 16.52 -1.17
CA TYR A 300 11.97 17.94 -1.14
C TYR A 300 11.69 18.46 -2.55
N VAL A 301 10.43 18.86 -2.80
CA VAL A 301 10.08 19.65 -3.99
C VAL A 301 9.96 21.10 -3.56
N PRO A 302 10.69 22.03 -4.17
CA PRO A 302 10.51 23.46 -3.96
C PRO A 302 9.20 23.91 -4.62
N LEU A 303 8.08 23.61 -3.97
CA LEU A 303 6.77 24.09 -4.37
C LEU A 303 6.60 25.51 -3.84
N GLN A 304 6.00 26.39 -4.65
CA GLN A 304 5.51 27.65 -4.14
C GLN A 304 4.45 27.38 -3.07
N LEU A 305 4.77 27.67 -1.82
CA LEU A 305 3.96 27.35 -0.64
C LEU A 305 2.47 27.73 -0.78
N LYS A 306 2.16 28.80 -1.51
CA LYS A 306 0.79 29.29 -1.72
C LYS A 306 -0.04 28.47 -2.70
N GLN A 307 0.57 27.59 -3.49
CA GLN A 307 -0.12 26.80 -4.52
C GLN A 307 -0.20 25.32 -4.16
N SER A 308 0.40 24.91 -3.07
CA SER A 308 0.44 23.50 -2.66
C SER A 308 -0.80 23.08 -1.89
N PRO A 309 -1.38 21.89 -2.15
CA PRO A 309 -2.47 21.34 -1.34
C PRO A 309 -1.99 21.00 0.08
N PHE A 310 -0.68 20.95 0.32
CA PHE A 310 -0.11 20.58 1.61
C PHE A 310 -0.20 21.67 2.68
N ASN A 311 -0.77 22.86 2.36
CA ASN A 311 -0.99 23.97 3.30
C ASN A 311 -2.46 24.13 3.68
N VAL A 312 -3.36 23.31 3.14
CA VAL A 312 -4.81 23.40 3.36
C VAL A 312 -5.36 22.04 3.79
N GLY A 313 -6.57 21.99 4.28
CA GLY A 313 -7.21 20.77 4.75
C GLY A 313 -6.63 20.25 6.08
N LEU A 314 -7.06 19.05 6.50
CA LEU A 314 -6.64 18.41 7.74
C LEU A 314 -5.28 17.73 7.57
N PRO A 315 -4.23 18.19 8.27
CA PRO A 315 -2.96 17.47 8.31
C PRO A 315 -3.00 16.35 9.35
N ILE A 316 -2.65 15.15 8.94
CA ILE A 316 -2.42 13.99 9.80
C ILE A 316 -0.95 13.60 9.65
N GLN A 317 -0.18 13.77 10.69
CA GLN A 317 1.19 13.28 10.75
C GLN A 317 1.25 12.09 11.69
N LEU A 318 1.63 10.91 11.14
CA LEU A 318 1.76 9.71 11.95
C LEU A 318 3.12 9.68 12.63
N ASP A 319 3.10 9.62 13.94
CA ASP A 319 4.27 9.43 14.78
C ASP A 319 4.59 7.94 15.01
N SER A 320 5.73 7.65 15.60
CA SER A 320 6.07 6.32 16.12
C SER A 320 5.04 5.85 17.16
N PHE A 321 4.94 4.56 17.39
CA PHE A 321 4.15 4.02 18.48
C PHE A 321 4.71 4.46 19.82
N ASN A 322 3.81 4.82 20.74
CA ASN A 322 4.15 5.01 22.13
C ASN A 322 4.19 3.64 22.87
N LEU A 323 4.65 3.66 24.11
CA LEU A 323 4.81 2.45 24.92
C LEU A 323 3.50 1.64 25.03
N GLU A 324 2.36 2.31 25.21
CA GLU A 324 1.06 1.66 25.34
C GLU A 324 0.63 0.98 24.04
N GLN A 325 0.89 1.62 22.90
CA GLN A 325 0.61 1.04 21.58
C GLN A 325 1.49 -0.20 21.33
N VAL A 326 2.75 -0.17 21.73
CA VAL A 326 3.64 -1.35 21.64
C VAL A 326 3.19 -2.47 22.57
N LYS A 327 2.78 -2.16 23.79
CA LYS A 327 2.17 -3.13 24.73
C LYS A 327 0.93 -3.79 24.13
N ASN A 328 0.06 -2.98 23.52
CA ASN A 328 -1.17 -3.48 22.89
C ASN A 328 -0.87 -4.38 21.68
N LEU A 329 0.10 -4.01 20.85
CA LEU A 329 0.52 -4.83 19.73
C LEU A 329 1.14 -6.16 20.20
N ALA A 330 1.97 -6.13 21.25
CA ALA A 330 2.54 -7.34 21.86
C ALA A 330 1.45 -8.31 22.33
N LYS A 331 0.40 -7.79 22.99
CA LYS A 331 -0.78 -8.59 23.38
C LYS A 331 -1.46 -9.23 22.18
N CYS A 332 -1.60 -8.50 21.04
CA CYS A 332 -2.16 -9.07 19.81
C CYS A 332 -1.30 -10.22 19.27
N TYR A 333 0.01 -10.17 19.43
CA TYR A 333 0.93 -11.25 19.07
C TYR A 333 0.95 -12.39 20.11
N GLY A 334 0.37 -12.19 21.29
CA GLY A 334 0.50 -13.13 22.43
C GLY A 334 1.94 -13.20 22.94
N VAL A 335 2.63 -12.07 22.93
CA VAL A 335 3.95 -11.89 23.55
C VAL A 335 3.73 -11.28 24.92
N ASP A 336 4.01 -12.09 25.96
CA ASP A 336 3.95 -11.66 27.35
C ASP A 336 5.34 -11.22 27.80
N TRP A 337 5.45 -9.95 28.14
CA TRP A 337 6.68 -9.39 28.67
C TRP A 337 6.83 -9.76 30.15
N GLN A 338 7.98 -10.31 30.52
CA GLN A 338 8.27 -10.66 31.90
C GLN A 338 8.51 -9.41 32.77
N HIS A 339 9.18 -8.41 32.15
CA HIS A 339 9.52 -7.15 32.80
C HIS A 339 9.27 -5.97 31.85
N GLU A 340 8.90 -4.83 32.41
CA GLU A 340 8.68 -3.60 31.63
C GLU A 340 9.96 -3.11 30.94
N GLU A 341 11.11 -3.50 31.48
CA GLU A 341 12.41 -3.18 30.89
C GLU A 341 12.64 -3.80 29.52
N GLU A 342 12.10 -4.98 29.25
CA GLU A 342 12.19 -5.64 27.93
C GLU A 342 11.52 -4.82 26.85
N ILE A 343 10.35 -4.23 27.13
CA ILE A 343 9.66 -3.35 26.18
C ILE A 343 10.47 -2.07 25.95
N LYS A 344 11.05 -1.51 27.00
CA LYS A 344 11.89 -0.31 26.90
C LYS A 344 13.11 -0.56 26.05
N GLN A 345 13.79 -1.68 26.24
CA GLN A 345 14.94 -2.08 25.40
C GLN A 345 14.55 -2.18 23.92
N LEU A 346 13.40 -2.78 23.59
CA LEU A 346 12.91 -2.80 22.22
C LEU A 346 12.58 -1.38 21.72
N MET A 347 11.93 -0.56 22.56
CA MET A 347 11.60 0.83 22.21
C MET A 347 12.85 1.68 21.98
N ASP A 348 13.87 1.54 22.79
CA ASP A 348 15.14 2.23 22.64
C ASP A 348 15.84 1.83 21.34
N LEU A 349 15.82 0.52 21.02
CA LEU A 349 16.42 0.02 19.77
C LEU A 349 15.70 0.58 18.54
N VAL A 350 14.37 0.46 18.44
CA VAL A 350 13.62 0.75 17.20
C VAL A 350 12.82 2.05 17.25
N GLY A 351 12.87 2.83 18.34
CA GLY A 351 12.21 4.12 18.49
C GLY A 351 10.67 4.08 18.37
N GLY A 352 10.07 2.90 18.58
CA GLY A 352 8.62 2.70 18.40
C GLY A 352 8.17 2.69 16.94
N HIS A 353 9.07 2.53 15.97
CA HIS A 353 8.74 2.48 14.55
C HIS A 353 7.78 1.31 14.25
N PRO A 354 6.56 1.54 13.72
CA PRO A 354 5.51 0.52 13.63
C PRO A 354 5.94 -0.77 12.93
N ALA A 355 6.60 -0.68 11.78
CA ALA A 355 7.05 -1.87 11.05
C ALA A 355 8.15 -2.62 11.81
N LEU A 356 9.10 -1.91 12.41
CA LEU A 356 10.20 -2.55 13.14
C LEU A 356 9.71 -3.24 14.41
N VAL A 357 8.76 -2.63 15.12
CA VAL A 357 8.09 -3.28 16.27
C VAL A 357 7.33 -4.53 15.82
N ASN A 358 6.58 -4.45 14.72
CA ASN A 358 5.86 -5.60 14.16
C ASN A 358 6.79 -6.76 13.81
N ILE A 359 7.92 -6.46 13.14
CA ILE A 359 8.93 -7.46 12.78
C ILE A 359 9.51 -8.14 14.04
N ALA A 360 9.87 -7.36 15.07
CA ALA A 360 10.38 -7.91 16.32
C ALA A 360 9.38 -8.85 16.99
N LEU A 361 8.14 -8.41 17.17
CA LEU A 361 7.09 -9.21 17.82
C LEU A 361 6.76 -10.48 17.04
N TYR A 362 6.78 -10.42 15.70
CA TYR A 362 6.64 -11.60 14.84
C TYR A 362 7.77 -12.62 15.12
N HIS A 363 9.02 -12.16 15.18
CA HIS A 363 10.16 -13.04 15.43
C HIS A 363 10.16 -13.61 16.84
N LEU A 364 9.85 -12.80 17.86
CA LEU A 364 9.67 -13.26 19.24
C LEU A 364 8.61 -14.37 19.33
N ARG A 365 7.46 -14.17 18.70
CA ARG A 365 6.33 -15.11 18.83
C ARG A 365 6.47 -16.35 17.95
N PHE A 366 6.76 -16.16 16.67
CA PHE A 366 6.67 -17.24 15.67
C PHE A 366 8.00 -17.85 15.25
N ARG A 367 9.10 -17.10 15.42
CA ARG A 367 10.45 -17.61 15.15
C ARG A 367 11.18 -18.02 16.42
N LYS A 368 10.55 -17.81 17.60
CA LYS A 368 11.10 -18.17 18.91
C LYS A 368 12.51 -17.59 19.18
N MET A 369 12.78 -16.40 18.59
CA MET A 369 13.98 -15.66 18.91
C MET A 369 13.81 -15.01 20.30
N SER A 370 14.87 -14.95 21.07
CA SER A 370 14.88 -14.16 22.32
C SER A 370 15.04 -12.68 22.03
N LEU A 371 14.60 -11.81 22.94
CA LEU A 371 14.83 -10.37 22.80
C LEU A 371 16.32 -10.04 22.76
N THR A 372 17.12 -10.69 23.60
CA THR A 372 18.57 -10.54 23.62
C THR A 372 19.18 -10.81 22.24
N GLU A 373 18.77 -11.92 21.61
CA GLU A 373 19.25 -12.27 20.27
C GLU A 373 18.85 -11.24 19.21
N ILE A 374 17.64 -10.67 19.31
CA ILE A 374 17.19 -9.59 18.43
C ILE A 374 18.04 -8.33 18.63
N LEU A 375 18.28 -7.93 19.88
CA LEU A 375 19.06 -6.74 20.22
C LEU A 375 20.52 -6.86 19.72
N GLU A 376 21.16 -8.00 19.93
CA GLU A 376 22.54 -8.26 19.53
C GLU A 376 22.74 -8.28 18.01
N LYS A 377 21.77 -8.83 17.27
CA LYS A 377 21.88 -9.00 15.81
C LYS A 377 21.18 -7.91 15.01
N ALA A 378 20.53 -6.94 15.65
CA ALA A 378 19.65 -5.95 15.00
C ALA A 378 20.31 -5.20 13.83
N SER A 379 21.54 -4.72 14.01
CA SER A 379 22.30 -3.93 13.03
C SER A 379 23.16 -4.77 12.08
N THR A 380 23.18 -6.11 12.25
CA THR A 380 24.03 -6.99 11.44
C THR A 380 23.40 -7.30 10.08
N THR A 381 24.23 -7.76 9.12
CA THR A 381 23.80 -8.17 7.78
C THR A 381 22.83 -9.37 7.77
N ASN A 382 22.77 -10.12 8.86
CA ASN A 382 21.83 -11.24 9.06
C ASN A 382 20.72 -10.90 10.05
N GLY A 383 20.61 -9.63 10.45
CA GLY A 383 19.60 -9.13 11.38
C GLY A 383 18.20 -9.08 10.76
N ILE A 384 17.19 -9.14 11.63
CA ILE A 384 15.78 -9.11 11.18
C ILE A 384 15.38 -7.82 10.49
N TYR A 385 16.15 -6.73 10.63
CA TYR A 385 15.90 -5.41 10.06
C TYR A 385 16.70 -5.13 8.78
N GLN A 386 17.44 -6.10 8.27
CA GLN A 386 18.35 -5.93 7.13
C GLN A 386 17.67 -5.26 5.93
N HIS A 387 16.49 -5.71 5.51
CA HIS A 387 15.80 -5.15 4.34
C HIS A 387 15.40 -3.68 4.54
N HIS A 388 14.99 -3.31 5.74
CA HIS A 388 14.67 -1.94 6.09
C HIS A 388 15.91 -1.04 6.00
N LEU A 389 17.01 -1.48 6.58
CA LEU A 389 18.28 -0.75 6.58
C LEU A 389 18.88 -0.62 5.18
N GLN A 390 18.87 -1.69 4.38
CA GLN A 390 19.37 -1.67 3.00
C GLN A 390 18.62 -0.67 2.12
N ARG A 391 17.31 -0.54 2.28
CA ARG A 391 16.52 0.45 1.53
C ARG A 391 16.94 1.88 1.87
N HIS A 392 17.14 2.18 3.15
CA HIS A 392 17.66 3.49 3.54
C HIS A 392 19.06 3.76 2.97
N TRP A 393 19.92 2.75 2.96
CA TRP A 393 21.24 2.88 2.34
C TRP A 393 21.14 3.17 0.85
N ALA A 394 20.30 2.45 0.11
CA ALA A 394 20.12 2.68 -1.33
C ALA A 394 19.69 4.14 -1.63
N ASN A 395 18.78 4.70 -0.82
CA ASN A 395 18.34 6.09 -0.98
C ASN A 395 19.43 7.13 -0.59
N LEU A 396 20.35 6.77 0.29
CA LEU A 396 21.42 7.65 0.74
C LEU A 396 22.64 7.65 -0.20
N GLU A 397 22.97 6.51 -0.83
CA GLU A 397 24.16 6.35 -1.67
C GLU A 397 24.24 7.37 -2.81
N GLU A 398 23.08 7.79 -3.33
CA GLU A 398 23.01 8.80 -4.39
C GLU A 398 23.17 10.25 -3.90
N GLN A 399 23.25 10.47 -2.56
CA GLN A 399 23.27 11.79 -1.94
C GLN A 399 24.40 11.90 -0.89
N PRO A 400 25.68 12.08 -1.31
CA PRO A 400 26.83 12.10 -0.40
C PRO A 400 26.73 13.13 0.75
N GLU A 401 26.08 14.27 0.50
CA GLU A 401 25.85 15.31 1.52
C GLU A 401 24.97 14.79 2.68
N LEU A 402 23.95 13.99 2.37
CA LEU A 402 23.10 13.38 3.40
C LEU A 402 23.84 12.31 4.19
N VAL A 403 24.70 11.53 3.53
CA VAL A 403 25.55 10.54 4.21
C VAL A 403 26.49 11.20 5.20
N GLN A 404 27.17 12.28 4.80
CA GLN A 404 28.09 13.03 5.67
C GLN A 404 27.35 13.63 6.86
N ALA A 405 26.20 14.26 6.62
CA ALA A 405 25.39 14.86 7.68
C ALA A 405 24.84 13.80 8.64
N LEU A 406 24.36 12.67 8.09
CA LEU A 406 23.88 11.55 8.90
C LEU A 406 24.98 10.98 9.79
N ASN A 407 26.19 10.77 9.25
CA ASN A 407 27.34 10.32 10.02
C ASN A 407 27.67 11.27 11.18
N SER A 408 27.59 12.59 10.97
CA SER A 408 27.81 13.56 12.04
C SER A 408 26.80 13.44 13.19
N VAL A 409 25.55 13.07 12.88
CA VAL A 409 24.51 12.85 13.89
C VAL A 409 24.69 11.51 14.60
N MET A 410 25.06 10.45 13.85
CA MET A 410 25.20 9.11 14.42
C MET A 410 26.42 8.96 15.31
N SER A 411 27.49 9.72 15.04
CA SER A 411 28.78 9.63 15.77
C SER A 411 28.79 10.34 17.12
N THR A 412 27.75 11.08 17.49
CA THR A 412 27.70 11.81 18.75
C THR A 412 26.45 11.50 19.58
N THR A 413 26.57 11.62 20.90
CA THR A 413 25.42 11.56 21.82
C THR A 413 24.77 12.93 22.02
N GLN A 414 25.43 14.02 21.59
CA GLN A 414 24.88 15.38 21.72
C GLN A 414 24.04 15.73 20.49
N PRO A 415 22.93 16.49 20.67
CA PRO A 415 22.13 16.95 19.55
C PRO A 415 22.98 17.87 18.60
N VAL A 416 22.91 17.58 17.29
CA VAL A 416 23.68 18.25 16.23
C VAL A 416 22.80 19.26 15.50
N LYS A 417 23.38 20.39 15.10
CA LYS A 417 22.70 21.35 14.21
C LYS A 417 23.09 21.05 12.77
N LEU A 418 22.09 20.85 11.93
CA LEU A 418 22.25 20.66 10.49
C LEU A 418 21.60 21.81 9.70
N GLU A 419 21.90 21.91 8.43
CA GLU A 419 21.20 22.81 7.52
C GLU A 419 19.75 22.43 7.37
N HIS A 420 18.86 23.41 7.14
CA HIS A 420 17.42 23.20 7.08
C HIS A 420 16.99 22.16 6.04
N VAL A 421 17.58 22.19 4.84
CA VAL A 421 17.24 21.26 3.76
C VAL A 421 17.66 19.83 4.11
N ILE A 422 18.86 19.67 4.66
CA ILE A 422 19.39 18.37 5.10
C ILE A 422 18.56 17.82 6.26
N THR A 423 18.26 18.68 7.25
CA THR A 423 17.39 18.34 8.38
C THR A 423 16.04 17.84 7.88
N TYR A 424 15.43 18.58 6.95
CA TYR A 424 14.14 18.21 6.38
C TYR A 424 14.20 16.85 5.66
N LYS A 425 15.20 16.63 4.80
CA LYS A 425 15.38 15.37 4.06
C LYS A 425 15.56 14.18 5.01
N LEU A 426 16.51 14.24 5.94
CA LEU A 426 16.79 13.15 6.87
C LEU A 426 15.63 12.90 7.86
N SER A 427 14.92 13.93 8.30
CA SER A 427 13.70 13.80 9.12
C SER A 427 12.57 13.16 8.31
N SER A 428 12.45 13.50 7.03
CA SER A 428 11.46 12.95 6.11
C SER A 428 11.69 11.47 5.84
N MET A 429 12.95 11.04 5.80
CA MET A 429 13.32 9.62 5.75
C MET A 429 13.05 8.89 7.08
N GLY A 430 12.83 9.63 8.17
CA GLY A 430 12.63 9.06 9.50
C GLY A 430 13.93 8.64 10.21
N LEU A 431 15.09 9.03 9.68
CA LEU A 431 16.41 8.65 10.23
C LEU A 431 16.84 9.48 11.43
N ILE A 432 16.32 10.71 11.53
CA ILE A 432 16.60 11.64 12.63
C ILE A 432 15.31 12.21 13.20
N LYS A 433 15.35 12.63 14.46
CA LYS A 433 14.29 13.38 15.15
C LYS A 433 14.78 14.80 15.45
N GLN A 434 13.90 15.78 15.28
CA GLN A 434 14.18 17.15 15.65
C GLN A 434 13.99 17.36 17.15
N LEU A 435 14.92 18.08 17.76
CA LEU A 435 14.90 18.53 19.14
C LEU A 435 15.20 20.04 19.18
N GLY A 436 14.16 20.86 19.03
CA GLY A 436 14.31 22.28 18.82
C GLY A 436 14.97 22.60 17.46
N ASP A 437 16.12 23.33 17.49
CA ASP A 437 16.92 23.68 16.30
C ASP A 437 18.03 22.64 15.98
N LYS A 438 18.06 21.55 16.74
CA LYS A 438 19.03 20.45 16.62
C LYS A 438 18.33 19.14 16.29
N VAL A 439 19.11 18.12 15.98
CA VAL A 439 18.63 16.77 15.64
C VAL A 439 19.40 15.70 16.39
N VAL A 440 18.73 14.56 16.57
CA VAL A 440 19.28 13.33 17.16
C VAL A 440 18.90 12.15 16.29
N PRO A 441 19.57 10.99 16.38
CA PRO A 441 19.13 9.76 15.72
C PRO A 441 17.69 9.42 16.11
N ALA A 442 16.90 8.92 15.14
CA ALA A 442 15.51 8.56 15.41
C ALA A 442 15.40 7.36 16.35
N CYS A 443 16.38 6.46 16.34
CA CYS A 443 16.48 5.30 17.24
C CYS A 443 17.90 4.75 17.26
N GLU A 444 18.17 3.85 18.20
CA GLU A 444 19.49 3.26 18.39
C GLU A 444 19.87 2.32 17.24
N LEU A 445 18.91 1.63 16.62
CA LEU A 445 19.14 0.79 15.43
C LEU A 445 19.83 1.60 14.31
N TYR A 446 19.37 2.82 14.05
CA TYR A 446 19.96 3.66 13.02
C TYR A 446 21.36 4.18 13.42
N ARG A 447 21.54 4.52 14.70
CA ARG A 447 22.88 4.89 15.21
C ARG A 447 23.89 3.77 14.94
N GLN A 448 23.54 2.53 15.31
CA GLN A 448 24.42 1.38 15.13
C GLN A 448 24.67 1.02 13.67
N SER A 449 23.66 1.20 12.80
CA SER A 449 23.72 0.77 11.40
C SER A 449 24.36 1.80 10.46
N PHE A 450 24.26 3.09 10.76
CA PHE A 450 24.75 4.18 9.93
C PHE A 450 26.01 4.87 10.48
N LEU A 451 26.56 4.39 11.57
CA LEU A 451 27.85 4.81 12.07
C LEU A 451 28.94 4.14 11.21
N ARG A 452 29.70 4.95 10.45
CA ARG A 452 30.87 4.53 9.67
C ARG A 452 32.15 5.19 10.16
#